data_5a316893db305051b644118bc4cb55aa
#
_entry.id   5a316893db305051b644118bc4cb55aa
#
_cell.length_a   1.000
_cell.length_b   1.000
_cell.length_c   1.000
_cell.angle_alpha   90.00
_cell.angle_beta   90.00
_cell.angle_gamma   90.00
#
_symmetry.space_group_name_H-M   'P 1'
#
loop_
_entity.id
_entity.type
_entity.pdbx_description
1 polymer ?
#
loop_
_entity_poly.entity_id
_entity_poly.type
_entity_poly.pdbx_seq_one_letter_code
_entity_poly.pdbx_strand_id
1 'polypeptide(L)' 'NKITYKEMALINIAFCYGQTGNGALSKEYYEKTLQEFPNSGMAEAALKLIHSVKNTA' A
#
# COMPACT_ATOMS: atom_id res chain seq x y z
N ASN A 1 17.04 2.41 -7.67
CA ASN A 1 15.93 1.45 -7.76
C ASN A 1 15.93 0.39 -6.68
N LYS A 2 16.66 0.63 -5.62
CA LYS A 2 16.67 -0.31 -4.51
C LYS A 2 15.56 0.02 -3.54
N ILE A 3 14.82 -1.02 -3.15
CA ILE A 3 13.79 -0.87 -2.13
C ILE A 3 14.48 -0.86 -0.78
N THR A 4 14.23 0.18 0.02
CA THR A 4 14.80 0.27 1.35
C THR A 4 14.05 -0.63 2.33
N TYR A 5 14.68 -0.94 3.46
CA TYR A 5 14.01 -1.71 4.50
C TYR A 5 12.75 -1.01 4.98
N LYS A 6 12.80 0.31 5.10
CA LYS A 6 11.63 1.06 5.57
C LYS A 6 10.47 0.97 4.59
N GLU A 7 10.77 1.13 3.30
CA GLU A 7 9.75 1.00 2.28
C GLU A 7 9.12 -0.39 2.31
N MET A 8 9.97 -1.42 2.39
CA MET A 8 9.50 -2.79 2.44
C MET A 8 8.65 -3.05 3.68
N ALA A 9 9.09 -2.52 4.84
CA ALA A 9 8.34 -2.71 6.07
C ALA A 9 6.95 -2.09 5.98
N LEU A 10 6.85 -0.89 5.44
CA LEU A 10 5.56 -0.23 5.29
C LEU A 10 4.64 -1.00 4.36
N ILE A 11 5.19 -1.49 3.25
CA ILE A 11 4.42 -2.28 2.30
C ILE A 11 3.94 -3.58 2.93
N ASN A 12 4.81 -4.24 3.70
CA ASN A 12 4.42 -5.48 4.36
C ASN A 12 3.32 -5.26 5.39
N ILE A 13 3.38 -4.17 6.15
CA ILE A 13 2.33 -3.85 7.11
C ILE A 13 1.01 -3.62 6.37
N ALA A 14 1.05 -2.83 5.30
CA ALA A 14 -0.14 -2.57 4.51
C ALA A 14 -0.74 -3.85 3.95
N PHE A 15 0.12 -4.72 3.42
CA PHE A 15 -0.32 -5.98 2.86
C PHE A 15 -0.98 -6.86 3.91
N CYS A 16 -0.37 -6.94 5.10
CA CYS A 16 -0.93 -7.73 6.19
C CYS A 16 -2.32 -7.24 6.60
N TYR A 17 -2.50 -5.92 6.69
CA TYR A 17 -3.82 -5.39 7.00
C TYR A 17 -4.84 -5.77 5.93
N GLY A 18 -4.43 -5.75 4.66
CA GLY A 18 -5.32 -6.18 3.59
C GLY A 18 -5.72 -7.64 3.71
N GLN A 19 -4.77 -8.49 4.10
CA GLN A 19 -5.02 -9.92 4.27
C GLN A 19 -5.96 -10.23 5.42
N THR A 20 -5.98 -9.38 6.44
CA THR A 20 -6.81 -9.60 7.62
C THR A 20 -8.14 -8.84 7.57
N GLY A 21 -8.47 -8.26 6.44
CA GLY A 21 -9.74 -7.57 6.28
C GLY A 21 -9.76 -6.13 6.76
N ASN A 22 -8.61 -5.56 7.12
CA ASN A 22 -8.50 -4.17 7.55
C ASN A 22 -8.16 -3.27 6.38
N GLY A 23 -9.09 -3.14 5.44
CA GLY A 23 -8.85 -2.41 4.20
C GLY A 23 -8.51 -0.94 4.41
N ALA A 24 -9.13 -0.29 5.40
CA ALA A 24 -8.87 1.11 5.66
C ALA A 24 -7.42 1.33 6.13
N LEU A 25 -6.93 0.47 7.01
CA LEU A 25 -5.55 0.57 7.48
C LEU A 25 -4.57 0.17 6.38
N SER A 26 -4.92 -0.81 5.57
CA SER A 26 -4.08 -1.19 4.45
C SER A 26 -3.87 0.02 3.52
N LYS A 27 -4.95 0.68 3.16
CA LYS A 27 -4.88 1.87 2.31
C LYS A 27 -4.03 2.96 2.95
N GLU A 28 -4.22 3.19 4.24
CA GLU A 28 -3.48 4.22 4.96
C GLU A 28 -1.98 3.97 4.91
N TYR A 29 -1.55 2.73 5.11
CA TYR A 29 -0.12 2.41 5.09
C TYR A 29 0.47 2.46 3.69
N TYR A 30 -0.30 2.11 2.66
CA TYR A 30 0.17 2.31 1.29
C TYR A 30 0.32 3.81 0.98
N GLU A 31 -0.59 4.64 1.48
CA GLU A 31 -0.48 6.09 1.29
C GLU A 31 0.72 6.65 2.03
N LYS A 32 0.97 6.16 3.25
CA LYS A 32 2.18 6.54 3.98
C LYS A 32 3.44 6.18 3.20
N THR A 33 3.43 5.01 2.58
CA THR A 33 4.56 4.57 1.77
C THR A 33 4.82 5.56 0.65
N LEU A 34 3.78 6.00 -0.04
CA LEU A 34 3.94 6.96 -1.13
C LEU A 34 4.35 8.34 -0.64
N GLN A 35 3.97 8.72 0.57
CA GLN A 35 4.42 9.99 1.13
C GLN A 35 5.92 10.00 1.35
N GLU A 36 6.48 8.90 1.85
CA GLU A 36 7.91 8.81 2.09
C GLU A 36 8.69 8.37 0.85
N PHE A 37 8.08 7.56 0.01
CA PHE A 37 8.72 7.00 -1.16
C PHE A 37 7.82 7.22 -2.37
N PRO A 38 7.80 8.46 -2.93
CA PRO A 38 6.86 8.79 -4.00
C PRO A 38 7.01 7.93 -5.26
N ASN A 39 8.16 7.30 -5.43
CA ASN A 39 8.40 6.45 -6.60
C ASN A 39 8.13 4.98 -6.33
N SER A 40 7.48 4.66 -5.21
CA SER A 40 7.19 3.26 -4.88
C SER A 40 6.13 2.72 -5.83
N GLY A 41 6.56 1.94 -6.83
CA GLY A 41 5.64 1.33 -7.78
C GLY A 41 4.72 0.31 -7.13
N MET A 42 5.20 -0.38 -6.10
CA MET A 42 4.38 -1.37 -5.40
C MET A 42 3.23 -0.72 -4.65
N ALA A 43 3.50 0.40 -3.96
CA ALA A 43 2.45 1.09 -3.23
C ALA A 43 1.44 1.72 -4.20
N GLU A 44 1.92 2.29 -5.29
CA GLU A 44 1.05 2.88 -6.28
C GLU A 44 0.12 1.83 -6.90
N ALA A 45 0.68 0.69 -7.28
CA ALA A 45 -0.11 -0.38 -7.88
C ALA A 45 -1.15 -0.92 -6.88
N ALA A 46 -0.76 -1.06 -5.62
CA ALA A 46 -1.67 -1.55 -4.59
C ALA A 46 -2.83 -0.58 -4.38
N LEU A 47 -2.55 0.71 -4.36
CA LEU A 47 -3.61 1.70 -4.19
C LEU A 47 -4.56 1.74 -5.38
N LYS A 48 -4.03 1.59 -6.58
CA LYS A 48 -4.89 1.50 -7.76
C LYS A 48 -5.82 0.31 -7.67
N LEU A 49 -5.32 -0.81 -7.20
CA LEU A 49 -6.13 -2.01 -7.04
C LEU A 49 -7.23 -1.81 -6.01
N ILE A 50 -6.89 -1.18 -4.88
CA ILE A 50 -7.86 -0.88 -3.83
C ILE A 50 -8.97 0.03 -4.36
N HIS A 51 -8.60 1.07 -5.09
CA HIS A 51 -9.59 1.98 -5.68
C HIS A 51 -10.47 1.27 -6.70
N SER A 52 -9.88 0.40 -7.49
CA SER A 52 -10.64 -0.36 -8.49
C SER A 52 -11.69 -1.24 -7.85
N VAL A 53 -11.32 -1.95 -6.78
CA VAL A 53 -12.27 -2.80 -6.07
C VAL A 53 -13.40 -1.99 -5.48
N LYS A 54 -13.09 -0.83 -4.92
CA LYS A 54 -14.10 0.06 -4.35
C LYS A 54 -15.09 0.54 -5.40
N ASN A 55 -14.58 0.82 -6.60
CA ASN A 55 -15.42 1.38 -7.66
C ASN A 55 -16.31 0.34 -8.31
N THR A 56 -16.01 -0.92 -8.18
CA THR A 56 -16.82 -1.99 -8.77
C THR A 56 -17.92 -2.48 -7.84
N ALA A 57 -17.91 -2.03 -6.61
CA ALA A 57 -18.98 -2.38 -5.66
C ALA A 57 -20.22 -1.54 -5.86
#